data_760f38d899c5f087c2cf2cf16e47389a
#
_entry.id   760f38d899c5f087c2cf2cf16e47389a
#
_cell.length_a   1.000
_cell.length_b   1.000
_cell.length_c   1.000
_cell.angle_alpha   90.00
_cell.angle_beta   90.00
_cell.angle_gamma   90.00
#
_symmetry.space_group_name_H-M   'P 1'
#
loop_
_entity.id
_entity.type
_entity.pdbx_description
1 polymer ?
#
loop_
_entity_poly.entity_id
_entity_poly.type
_entity_poly.pdbx_seq_one_letter_code
_entity_poly.pdbx_strand_id
1 'polypeptide(L)'
;VSKLPYGLTEEIIQRYLPAIAWRRAMKIEQRANFDEKYPEDVITAFLLSGSSYFDREILVARKRELFGFKPWKWKEEGKGEGWKIFRQRIPGRRYLIGADVAGGILISSDDTDYCTGVVGDLETGEEFAAYRSHVTPSDFAYELADLGDYFNRAMIAVERNNQGGTTILTLAGECGYGNLYKHRDWMRRPGGPSSMASGRQRQVIELEGFPTTPRTRPVALNFLNDFVSNYPHLIFDEQFINEAMVFVRDERGIPAASPGAHDDTVSARWIFHFVRRVLLGWFDPLQTRKERYIPADQLVS
;
A
#
# COMPACT_ATOMS: atom_id res chain seq x y z
N VAL A 1 -22.26 -27.19 -36.58
CA VAL A 1 -21.06 -26.39 -36.26
C VAL A 1 -21.00 -26.32 -34.75
N SER A 2 -20.12 -27.09 -34.12
CA SER A 2 -19.93 -27.11 -32.67
C SER A 2 -19.35 -25.74 -32.24
N LYS A 3 -20.07 -25.04 -31.38
CA LYS A 3 -19.55 -23.81 -30.79
C LYS A 3 -18.36 -24.19 -29.89
N LEU A 4 -17.18 -23.73 -30.27
CA LEU A 4 -16.00 -23.79 -29.42
C LEU A 4 -16.21 -22.89 -28.17
N PRO A 5 -15.68 -23.26 -27.01
CA PRO A 5 -15.80 -22.43 -25.80
C PRO A 5 -15.14 -21.07 -26.00
N TYR A 6 -15.66 -20.04 -25.33
CA TYR A 6 -15.17 -18.65 -25.35
C TYR A 6 -15.33 -17.87 -26.67
N GLY A 7 -16.30 -18.20 -27.54
CA GLY A 7 -16.57 -17.43 -28.76
C GLY A 7 -15.49 -17.53 -29.84
N LEU A 8 -14.56 -18.49 -29.72
CA LEU A 8 -13.52 -18.75 -30.73
C LEU A 8 -14.15 -19.32 -32.00
N THR A 9 -13.84 -18.72 -33.13
CA THR A 9 -14.20 -19.25 -34.46
C THR A 9 -13.02 -20.04 -35.04
N GLU A 10 -13.30 -20.97 -35.96
CA GLU A 10 -12.27 -21.74 -36.65
C GLU A 10 -11.25 -20.81 -37.37
N GLU A 11 -11.72 -19.72 -37.94
CA GLU A 11 -10.90 -18.70 -38.58
C GLU A 11 -9.92 -18.02 -37.60
N ILE A 12 -10.38 -17.69 -36.39
CA ILE A 12 -9.53 -17.14 -35.34
C ILE A 12 -8.46 -18.15 -34.94
N ILE A 13 -8.84 -19.41 -34.76
CA ILE A 13 -7.89 -20.48 -34.39
C ILE A 13 -6.82 -20.63 -35.47
N GLN A 14 -7.20 -20.76 -36.74
CA GLN A 14 -6.27 -20.93 -37.87
C GLN A 14 -5.29 -19.74 -37.98
N ARG A 15 -5.76 -18.52 -37.73
CA ARG A 15 -4.93 -17.32 -37.76
C ARG A 15 -3.83 -17.33 -36.69
N TYR A 16 -4.10 -17.89 -35.50
CA TYR A 16 -3.16 -17.86 -34.39
C TYR A 16 -2.38 -19.18 -34.20
N LEU A 17 -2.74 -20.25 -34.89
CA LEU A 17 -2.02 -21.54 -34.83
C LEU A 17 -0.51 -21.42 -35.04
N PRO A 18 -0.01 -20.64 -36.04
CA PRO A 18 1.43 -20.51 -36.26
C PRO A 18 2.14 -19.85 -35.08
N ALA A 19 1.52 -18.81 -34.47
CA ALA A 19 2.07 -18.12 -33.31
C ALA A 19 2.09 -19.05 -32.07
N ILE A 20 1.05 -19.85 -31.87
CA ILE A 20 0.97 -20.84 -30.79
C ILE A 20 2.01 -21.94 -30.98
N ALA A 21 2.19 -22.43 -32.20
CA ALA A 21 3.17 -23.48 -32.53
C ALA A 21 4.61 -22.94 -32.29
N TRP A 22 4.91 -21.75 -32.79
CA TRP A 22 6.17 -21.08 -32.56
C TRP A 22 6.45 -20.90 -31.06
N ARG A 23 5.47 -20.38 -30.29
CA ARG A 23 5.60 -20.20 -28.86
C ARG A 23 5.89 -21.50 -28.12
N ARG A 24 5.23 -22.60 -28.49
CA ARG A 24 5.49 -23.92 -27.90
C ARG A 24 6.91 -24.40 -28.19
N ALA A 25 7.39 -24.25 -29.43
CA ALA A 25 8.75 -24.58 -29.81
C ALA A 25 9.79 -23.81 -29.04
N MET A 26 9.62 -22.47 -28.96
CA MET A 26 10.52 -21.57 -28.22
C MET A 26 10.49 -21.85 -26.71
N LYS A 27 9.36 -22.19 -26.14
CA LYS A 27 9.26 -22.56 -24.72
C LYS A 27 10.03 -23.84 -24.39
N ILE A 28 10.06 -24.81 -25.33
CA ILE A 28 10.89 -26.03 -25.19
C ILE A 28 12.37 -25.71 -25.32
N GLU A 29 12.75 -24.84 -26.26
CA GLU A 29 14.13 -24.46 -26.52
C GLU A 29 14.73 -23.58 -25.43
N GLN A 30 14.01 -22.54 -24.99
CA GLN A 30 14.49 -21.55 -24.03
C GLN A 30 14.23 -21.93 -22.56
N ARG A 31 13.36 -22.92 -22.31
CA ARG A 31 13.01 -23.41 -20.95
C ARG A 31 12.71 -22.27 -19.96
N ALA A 32 13.52 -22.17 -18.89
CA ALA A 32 13.30 -21.19 -17.83
C ALA A 32 13.44 -19.72 -18.28
N ASN A 33 14.16 -19.46 -19.37
CA ASN A 33 14.38 -18.12 -19.89
C ASN A 33 13.36 -17.69 -20.96
N PHE A 34 12.36 -18.54 -21.25
CA PHE A 34 11.39 -18.25 -22.30
C PHE A 34 10.55 -17.02 -22.00
N ASP A 35 9.98 -16.98 -20.80
CA ASP A 35 9.09 -15.89 -20.40
C ASP A 35 9.85 -14.56 -20.23
N GLU A 36 11.13 -14.60 -19.84
CA GLU A 36 12.01 -13.43 -19.79
C GLU A 36 12.27 -12.81 -21.17
N LYS A 37 12.50 -13.67 -22.19
CA LYS A 37 12.79 -13.23 -23.57
C LYS A 37 11.54 -12.89 -24.38
N TYR A 38 10.42 -13.52 -24.08
CA TYR A 38 9.16 -13.43 -24.83
C TYR A 38 7.98 -13.24 -23.89
N PRO A 39 7.94 -12.15 -23.12
CA PRO A 39 6.83 -11.87 -22.19
C PRO A 39 5.50 -11.71 -22.94
N GLU A 40 4.43 -12.17 -22.33
CA GLU A 40 3.09 -12.10 -22.95
C GLU A 40 2.50 -10.70 -22.96
N ASP A 41 2.92 -9.88 -22.00
CA ASP A 41 2.49 -8.51 -21.83
C ASP A 41 3.59 -7.68 -21.17
N VAL A 42 3.41 -6.36 -21.14
CA VAL A 42 4.34 -5.41 -20.55
C VAL A 42 4.58 -5.70 -19.06
N ILE A 43 3.54 -6.13 -18.35
CA ILE A 43 3.60 -6.48 -16.93
C ILE A 43 4.51 -7.70 -16.77
N THR A 44 4.31 -8.75 -17.56
CA THR A 44 5.18 -9.94 -17.57
C THR A 44 6.62 -9.60 -17.91
N ALA A 45 6.87 -8.68 -18.87
CA ALA A 45 8.21 -8.20 -19.20
C ALA A 45 8.91 -7.54 -18.00
N PHE A 46 8.22 -6.64 -17.32
CA PHE A 46 8.73 -5.99 -16.10
C PHE A 46 8.91 -6.97 -14.95
N LEU A 47 8.00 -7.92 -14.83
CA LEU A 47 8.02 -8.92 -13.78
C LEU A 47 9.23 -9.89 -13.88
N LEU A 48 9.74 -10.08 -15.07
CA LEU A 48 10.88 -10.99 -15.33
C LEU A 48 12.24 -10.26 -15.33
N SER A 49 12.25 -8.93 -15.36
CA SER A 49 13.47 -8.11 -15.34
C SER A 49 14.24 -8.10 -14.01
N GLY A 50 13.82 -8.86 -13.02
CA GLY A 50 14.53 -9.01 -11.73
C GLY A 50 14.48 -7.79 -10.82
N SER A 51 13.69 -6.77 -11.13
CA SER A 51 13.61 -5.49 -10.39
C SER A 51 12.45 -5.41 -9.38
N SER A 52 11.72 -6.51 -9.14
CA SER A 52 10.60 -6.52 -8.17
C SER A 52 11.06 -6.10 -6.78
N TYR A 53 10.30 -5.22 -6.12
CA TYR A 53 10.59 -4.80 -4.75
C TYR A 53 10.15 -5.84 -3.72
N PHE A 54 8.95 -6.41 -3.90
CA PHE A 54 8.40 -7.46 -3.05
C PHE A 54 8.70 -8.85 -3.63
N ASP A 55 8.72 -9.87 -2.77
CA ASP A 55 8.83 -11.26 -3.20
C ASP A 55 7.58 -11.69 -3.97
N ARG A 56 7.79 -11.96 -5.24
CA ARG A 56 6.74 -12.24 -6.19
C ARG A 56 6.11 -13.61 -6.02
N GLU A 57 6.92 -14.61 -5.66
CA GLU A 57 6.42 -15.97 -5.46
C GLU A 57 5.43 -15.99 -4.29
N ILE A 58 5.74 -15.27 -3.22
CA ILE A 58 4.87 -15.08 -2.06
C ILE A 58 3.56 -14.40 -2.47
N LEU A 59 3.62 -13.30 -3.23
CA LEU A 59 2.43 -12.57 -3.67
C LEU A 59 1.54 -13.42 -4.60
N VAL A 60 2.13 -14.17 -5.54
CA VAL A 60 1.40 -15.08 -6.44
C VAL A 60 0.75 -16.21 -5.65
N ALA A 61 1.47 -16.81 -4.70
CA ALA A 61 0.92 -17.85 -3.83
C ALA A 61 -0.28 -17.30 -3.05
N ARG A 62 -0.12 -16.12 -2.43
CA ARG A 62 -1.22 -15.48 -1.67
C ARG A 62 -2.42 -15.15 -2.55
N LYS A 63 -2.21 -14.63 -3.75
CA LYS A 63 -3.29 -14.35 -4.70
C LYS A 63 -4.09 -15.62 -5.04
N ARG A 64 -3.40 -16.76 -5.22
CA ARG A 64 -4.06 -18.05 -5.46
C ARG A 64 -4.90 -18.52 -4.28
N GLU A 65 -4.41 -18.32 -3.05
CA GLU A 65 -5.15 -18.66 -1.82
C GLU A 65 -6.44 -17.81 -1.68
N LEU A 66 -6.41 -16.57 -2.15
CA LEU A 66 -7.58 -15.68 -2.14
C LEU A 66 -8.58 -15.97 -3.28
N PHE A 67 -8.28 -16.92 -4.18
CA PHE A 67 -9.20 -17.25 -5.26
C PHE A 67 -10.57 -17.67 -4.73
N GLY A 68 -11.61 -16.95 -5.15
CA GLY A 68 -12.98 -17.17 -4.67
C GLY A 68 -13.33 -16.49 -3.36
N PHE A 69 -12.38 -15.84 -2.67
CA PHE A 69 -12.68 -15.02 -1.51
C PHE A 69 -13.48 -13.77 -1.92
N LYS A 70 -14.60 -13.52 -1.24
CA LYS A 70 -15.49 -12.38 -1.53
C LYS A 70 -15.59 -11.48 -0.31
N PRO A 71 -15.00 -10.28 -0.33
CA PRO A 71 -15.21 -9.30 0.74
C PRO A 71 -16.64 -8.78 0.71
N TRP A 72 -17.13 -8.32 1.89
CA TRP A 72 -18.38 -7.59 1.95
C TRP A 72 -18.18 -6.14 1.53
N LYS A 73 -19.17 -5.56 0.87
CA LYS A 73 -19.24 -4.12 0.64
C LYS A 73 -19.78 -3.41 1.87
N TRP A 74 -19.15 -2.34 2.32
CA TRP A 74 -19.56 -1.59 3.51
C TRP A 74 -20.87 -0.83 3.33
N LYS A 75 -21.05 -0.24 2.15
CA LYS A 75 -22.29 0.46 1.77
C LYS A 75 -22.75 -0.10 0.44
N GLU A 76 -24.03 -0.50 0.37
CA GLU A 76 -24.63 -0.87 -0.90
C GLU A 76 -24.99 0.40 -1.66
N GLU A 77 -24.66 0.40 -2.94
CA GLU A 77 -25.12 1.24 -4.04
C GLU A 77 -24.69 2.71 -4.13
N GLY A 78 -24.00 3.01 -5.23
CA GLY A 78 -24.16 4.22 -6.05
C GLY A 78 -23.03 5.23 -6.00
N LYS A 79 -22.06 5.17 -5.14
CA LYS A 79 -20.92 6.10 -5.12
C LYS A 79 -19.58 5.37 -4.99
N GLY A 80 -19.01 5.03 -6.12
CA GLY A 80 -17.62 4.56 -6.21
C GLY A 80 -17.37 3.17 -5.65
N GLU A 81 -16.14 2.72 -5.75
CA GLU A 81 -15.67 1.50 -5.07
C GLU A 81 -15.50 1.82 -3.58
N GLY A 82 -16.51 1.52 -2.77
CA GLY A 82 -16.49 1.74 -1.33
C GLY A 82 -15.54 0.78 -0.59
N TRP A 83 -15.62 0.79 0.73
CA TRP A 83 -14.85 -0.11 1.57
C TRP A 83 -15.20 -1.57 1.30
N LYS A 84 -14.16 -2.38 1.14
CA LYS A 84 -14.23 -3.84 1.12
C LYS A 84 -13.91 -4.35 2.51
N ILE A 85 -14.86 -5.01 3.15
CA ILE A 85 -14.66 -5.59 4.49
C ILE A 85 -14.25 -7.05 4.32
N PHE A 86 -13.09 -7.40 4.81
CA PHE A 86 -12.56 -8.78 4.77
C PHE A 86 -12.96 -9.57 6.02
N ARG A 87 -13.01 -8.88 7.15
CA ARG A 87 -13.38 -9.46 8.46
C ARG A 87 -14.23 -8.50 9.26
N GLN A 88 -15.17 -9.05 10.03
CA GLN A 88 -15.94 -8.27 10.98
C GLN A 88 -15.04 -7.80 12.13
N ARG A 89 -15.34 -6.60 12.65
CA ARG A 89 -14.66 -6.09 13.84
C ARG A 89 -14.81 -7.05 15.03
N ILE A 90 -13.80 -7.14 15.83
CA ILE A 90 -13.79 -7.89 17.09
C ILE A 90 -13.85 -6.88 18.23
N PRO A 91 -14.85 -6.95 19.12
CA PRO A 91 -14.96 -6.05 20.27
C PRO A 91 -13.70 -6.08 21.14
N GLY A 92 -13.24 -4.90 21.58
CA GLY A 92 -12.09 -4.74 22.45
C GLY A 92 -10.73 -4.79 21.74
N ARG A 93 -10.66 -5.17 20.47
CA ARG A 93 -9.42 -5.06 19.68
C ARG A 93 -9.11 -3.62 19.30
N ARG A 94 -7.82 -3.31 19.21
CA ARG A 94 -7.32 -2.02 18.72
C ARG A 94 -7.05 -2.11 17.23
N TYR A 95 -7.56 -1.14 16.50
CA TYR A 95 -7.37 -1.04 15.05
C TYR A 95 -6.61 0.22 14.67
N LEU A 96 -5.93 0.15 13.56
CA LEU A 96 -5.23 1.25 12.92
C LEU A 96 -5.72 1.36 11.47
N ILE A 97 -5.88 2.58 10.98
CA ILE A 97 -6.14 2.89 9.58
C ILE A 97 -4.92 3.62 9.02
N GLY A 98 -4.31 3.08 7.98
CA GLY A 98 -3.35 3.78 7.14
C GLY A 98 -4.06 4.34 5.92
N ALA A 99 -3.86 5.61 5.58
CA ALA A 99 -4.57 6.27 4.50
C ALA A 99 -3.65 7.13 3.64
N ASP A 100 -3.77 7.00 2.33
CA ASP A 100 -3.13 7.81 1.31
C ASP A 100 -4.17 8.63 0.55
N VAL A 101 -3.90 9.91 0.31
CA VAL A 101 -4.86 10.87 -0.23
C VAL A 101 -4.42 11.31 -1.61
N ALA A 102 -5.27 11.03 -2.60
CA ALA A 102 -5.06 11.47 -3.99
C ALA A 102 -4.86 12.99 -4.10
N GLY A 103 -4.09 13.41 -5.08
CA GLY A 103 -3.74 14.81 -5.34
C GLY A 103 -4.90 15.75 -5.72
N GLY A 104 -6.13 15.26 -5.80
CA GLY A 104 -7.37 16.06 -5.75
C GLY A 104 -7.67 16.95 -6.95
N ILE A 105 -7.06 16.76 -8.10
CA ILE A 105 -7.49 17.46 -9.32
C ILE A 105 -8.30 16.49 -10.18
N LEU A 106 -9.63 16.66 -10.18
CA LEU A 106 -10.53 16.08 -11.18
C LEU A 106 -10.27 16.74 -12.55
N ILE A 107 -9.10 16.52 -13.10
CA ILE A 107 -8.88 16.79 -14.52
C ILE A 107 -9.25 15.49 -15.22
N SER A 108 -10.18 15.58 -16.16
CA SER A 108 -10.75 14.54 -17.00
C SER A 108 -9.70 13.75 -17.79
N SER A 109 -8.94 12.89 -17.13
CA SER A 109 -8.09 11.88 -17.75
C SER A 109 -8.14 10.62 -16.90
N ASP A 110 -8.14 9.47 -17.56
CA ASP A 110 -8.17 8.12 -16.95
C ASP A 110 -6.98 7.79 -16.03
N ASP A 111 -6.20 8.78 -15.62
CA ASP A 111 -4.91 8.67 -14.96
C ASP A 111 -4.86 9.45 -13.62
N THR A 112 -5.98 9.49 -12.89
CA THR A 112 -6.02 10.14 -11.57
C THR A 112 -5.72 9.14 -10.46
N ASP A 113 -4.89 9.56 -9.50
CA ASP A 113 -4.59 8.80 -8.28
C ASP A 113 -5.85 8.56 -7.45
N TYR A 114 -5.84 7.47 -6.69
CA TYR A 114 -6.96 7.08 -5.83
C TYR A 114 -6.70 7.47 -4.38
N CYS A 115 -7.76 7.91 -3.68
CA CYS A 115 -7.76 7.87 -2.22
C CYS A 115 -7.83 6.42 -1.77
N THR A 116 -6.88 5.99 -0.96
CA THR A 116 -6.79 4.60 -0.50
C THR A 116 -6.63 4.51 1.01
N GLY A 117 -7.20 3.46 1.60
CA GLY A 117 -7.08 3.19 3.02
C GLY A 117 -7.04 1.71 3.33
N VAL A 118 -6.36 1.33 4.38
CA VAL A 118 -6.36 -0.03 4.92
C VAL A 118 -6.63 0.00 6.42
N VAL A 119 -7.56 -0.85 6.86
CA VAL A 119 -7.80 -1.10 8.29
C VAL A 119 -7.13 -2.41 8.67
N GLY A 120 -6.34 -2.38 9.70
CA GLY A 120 -5.73 -3.59 10.25
C GLY A 120 -5.75 -3.63 11.78
N ASP A 121 -5.65 -4.83 12.30
CA ASP A 121 -5.44 -5.07 13.71
C ASP A 121 -4.06 -4.55 14.14
N LEU A 122 -4.01 -3.76 15.20
CA LEU A 122 -2.77 -3.12 15.63
C LEU A 122 -1.73 -4.14 16.10
N GLU A 123 -2.14 -5.20 16.79
CA GLU A 123 -1.25 -6.21 17.36
C GLU A 123 -0.73 -7.17 16.30
N THR A 124 -1.59 -7.70 15.44
CA THR A 124 -1.21 -8.72 14.46
C THR A 124 -0.81 -8.17 13.12
N GLY A 125 -1.33 -7.01 12.73
CA GLY A 125 -1.21 -6.45 11.38
C GLY A 125 -2.18 -7.07 10.37
N GLU A 126 -3.10 -7.96 10.81
CA GLU A 126 -4.10 -8.59 9.95
C GLU A 126 -5.02 -7.55 9.33
N GLU A 127 -5.24 -7.63 8.02
CA GLU A 127 -6.14 -6.72 7.30
C GLU A 127 -7.61 -7.05 7.58
N PHE A 128 -8.41 -6.03 7.89
CA PHE A 128 -9.84 -6.14 8.15
C PHE A 128 -10.68 -5.46 7.08
N ALA A 129 -10.18 -4.38 6.48
CA ALA A 129 -10.85 -3.69 5.38
C ALA A 129 -9.86 -2.94 4.50
N ALA A 130 -10.26 -2.66 3.25
CA ALA A 130 -9.53 -1.78 2.34
C ALA A 130 -10.50 -0.86 1.59
N TYR A 131 -10.03 0.35 1.29
CA TYR A 131 -10.74 1.37 0.53
C TYR A 131 -9.91 1.80 -0.68
N ARG A 132 -10.59 2.02 -1.82
CA ARG A 132 -9.99 2.65 -2.99
C ARG A 132 -11.09 3.33 -3.80
N SER A 133 -11.00 4.64 -3.97
CA SER A 133 -11.97 5.39 -4.77
C SER A 133 -11.43 6.76 -5.21
N HIS A 134 -12.03 7.30 -6.26
CA HIS A 134 -11.84 8.69 -6.69
C HIS A 134 -12.86 9.57 -5.97
N VAL A 135 -12.47 10.13 -4.84
CA VAL A 135 -13.30 11.03 -4.03
C VAL A 135 -12.51 12.27 -3.65
N THR A 136 -13.20 13.32 -3.24
CA THR A 136 -12.51 14.49 -2.71
C THR A 136 -11.84 14.18 -1.37
N PRO A 137 -10.77 14.90 -0.98
CA PRO A 137 -10.12 14.74 0.32
C PRO A 137 -11.09 14.88 1.51
N SER A 138 -12.09 15.75 1.38
CA SER A 138 -13.13 15.92 2.41
C SER A 138 -14.09 14.74 2.46
N ASP A 139 -14.58 14.24 1.32
CA ASP A 139 -15.44 13.06 1.28
C ASP A 139 -14.69 11.83 1.82
N PHE A 140 -13.41 11.71 1.51
CA PHE A 140 -12.59 10.63 2.06
C PHE A 140 -12.45 10.70 3.59
N ALA A 141 -12.40 11.91 4.16
CA ALA A 141 -12.39 12.08 5.61
C ALA A 141 -13.65 11.52 6.28
N TYR A 142 -14.84 11.75 5.71
CA TYR A 142 -16.08 11.16 6.21
C TYR A 142 -16.06 9.63 6.14
N GLU A 143 -15.59 9.07 5.02
CA GLU A 143 -15.45 7.62 4.88
C GLU A 143 -14.49 7.02 5.92
N LEU A 144 -13.36 7.70 6.17
CA LEU A 144 -12.39 7.28 7.20
C LEU A 144 -12.97 7.36 8.62
N ALA A 145 -13.74 8.42 8.92
CA ALA A 145 -14.37 8.59 10.23
C ALA A 145 -15.41 7.51 10.50
N ASP A 146 -16.33 7.26 9.56
CA ASP A 146 -17.37 6.25 9.66
C ASP A 146 -16.78 4.87 9.93
N LEU A 147 -15.73 4.51 9.16
CA LEU A 147 -15.10 3.21 9.32
C LEU A 147 -14.25 3.12 10.59
N GLY A 148 -13.58 4.22 10.94
CA GLY A 148 -12.85 4.31 12.19
C GLY A 148 -13.75 4.08 13.41
N ASP A 149 -14.94 4.68 13.44
CA ASP A 149 -15.93 4.47 14.48
C ASP A 149 -16.45 3.01 14.49
N TYR A 150 -16.70 2.42 13.31
CA TYR A 150 -17.06 1.01 13.22
C TYR A 150 -15.95 0.11 13.79
N PHE A 151 -14.69 0.36 13.51
CA PHE A 151 -13.56 -0.42 14.02
C PHE A 151 -13.07 0.09 15.39
N ASN A 152 -13.98 0.18 16.36
CA ASN A 152 -13.71 0.50 17.78
C ASN A 152 -12.96 1.83 17.96
N ARG A 153 -13.28 2.86 17.20
CA ARG A 153 -12.56 4.14 17.12
C ARG A 153 -11.08 3.96 16.79
N ALA A 154 -10.82 3.29 15.67
CA ALA A 154 -9.48 3.02 15.17
C ALA A 154 -8.63 4.30 15.14
N MET A 155 -7.33 4.21 15.44
CA MET A 155 -6.44 5.32 15.16
C MET A 155 -6.32 5.52 13.64
N ILE A 156 -6.40 6.76 13.16
CA ILE A 156 -6.25 7.07 11.73
C ILE A 156 -4.93 7.77 11.48
N ALA A 157 -4.12 7.19 10.59
CA ALA A 157 -2.85 7.75 10.13
C ALA A 157 -2.98 8.13 8.65
N VAL A 158 -3.26 9.40 8.38
CA VAL A 158 -3.37 9.96 7.03
C VAL A 158 -2.00 10.45 6.57
N GLU A 159 -1.63 10.20 5.30
CA GLU A 159 -0.51 10.89 4.70
C GLU A 159 -0.78 12.40 4.70
N ARG A 160 0.13 13.18 5.32
CA ARG A 160 -0.09 14.62 5.45
C ARG A 160 0.36 15.45 4.25
N ASN A 161 1.07 14.85 3.30
CA ASN A 161 1.57 15.53 2.12
C ASN A 161 0.41 15.92 1.18
N ASN A 162 0.64 16.88 0.30
CA ASN A 162 -0.33 17.32 -0.70
C ASN A 162 -1.71 17.64 -0.07
N GLN A 163 -2.75 16.91 -0.46
CA GLN A 163 -4.13 17.08 -0.02
C GLN A 163 -4.46 16.43 1.34
N GLY A 164 -3.54 15.67 1.90
CA GLY A 164 -3.75 15.00 3.20
C GLY A 164 -4.02 15.97 4.35
N GLY A 165 -3.49 17.19 4.27
CA GLY A 165 -3.81 18.26 5.22
C GLY A 165 -5.31 18.59 5.26
N THR A 166 -5.98 18.61 4.11
CA THR A 166 -7.44 18.83 4.01
C THR A 166 -8.20 17.69 4.69
N THR A 167 -7.84 16.44 4.39
CA THR A 167 -8.46 15.27 5.03
C THR A 167 -8.28 15.29 6.55
N ILE A 168 -7.10 15.63 7.06
CA ILE A 168 -6.83 15.71 8.50
C ILE A 168 -7.68 16.81 9.15
N LEU A 169 -7.78 18.00 8.53
CA LEU A 169 -8.59 19.11 9.05
C LEU A 169 -10.09 18.76 9.06
N THR A 170 -10.59 18.11 8.02
CA THR A 170 -11.99 17.66 7.97
C THR A 170 -12.27 16.59 9.03
N LEU A 171 -11.36 15.61 9.20
CA LEU A 171 -11.47 14.59 10.26
C LEU A 171 -11.55 15.24 11.65
N ALA A 172 -10.61 16.14 11.98
CA ALA A 172 -10.53 16.75 13.29
C ALA A 172 -11.66 17.76 13.54
N GLY A 173 -12.01 18.57 12.54
CA GLY A 173 -12.98 19.66 12.65
C GLY A 173 -14.41 19.21 12.40
N GLU A 174 -14.72 18.81 11.17
CA GLU A 174 -16.09 18.53 10.74
C GLU A 174 -16.61 17.16 11.26
N CYS A 175 -15.75 16.12 11.18
CA CYS A 175 -16.12 14.80 11.70
C CYS A 175 -15.96 14.68 13.23
N GLY A 176 -15.25 15.58 13.88
CA GLY A 176 -14.96 15.49 15.31
C GLY A 176 -14.15 14.25 15.70
N TYR A 177 -13.37 13.71 14.76
CA TYR A 177 -12.60 12.49 14.97
C TYR A 177 -11.25 12.79 15.63
N GLY A 178 -11.14 12.49 16.92
CA GLY A 178 -9.96 12.89 17.73
C GLY A 178 -8.83 11.84 17.78
N ASN A 179 -9.05 10.58 17.33
CA ASN A 179 -8.02 9.54 17.41
C ASN A 179 -7.14 9.52 16.16
N LEU A 180 -6.41 10.62 15.94
CA LEU A 180 -5.51 10.82 14.81
C LEU A 180 -4.06 10.58 15.22
N TYR A 181 -3.29 9.91 14.35
CA TYR A 181 -1.87 9.71 14.54
C TYR A 181 -1.11 11.04 14.46
N LYS A 182 -0.19 11.24 15.42
CA LYS A 182 0.74 12.37 15.46
C LYS A 182 2.17 11.86 15.32
N HIS A 183 2.81 12.26 14.22
CA HIS A 183 4.21 11.92 13.97
C HIS A 183 5.15 12.79 14.79
N ARG A 184 6.11 12.17 15.46
CA ARG A 184 7.15 12.87 16.23
C ARG A 184 8.41 13.00 15.40
N ASP A 185 8.92 14.22 15.24
CA ASP A 185 10.18 14.50 14.55
C ASP A 185 10.99 15.59 15.26
N TRP A 186 12.25 15.68 14.90
CA TRP A 186 13.13 16.73 15.39
C TRP A 186 12.96 18.02 14.59
N MET A 187 12.63 19.11 15.27
CA MET A 187 12.62 20.44 14.63
C MET A 187 14.05 20.86 14.27
N ARG A 188 14.29 21.12 12.99
CA ARG A 188 15.44 21.88 12.56
C ARG A 188 15.10 23.38 12.72
N ARG A 189 15.74 24.09 13.62
CA ARG A 189 15.62 25.56 13.63
C ARG A 189 16.16 26.10 12.29
N PRO A 190 15.39 26.93 11.56
CA PRO A 190 15.92 27.64 10.39
C PRO A 190 17.05 28.56 10.85
N GLY A 191 18.18 28.49 10.17
CA GLY A 191 19.24 29.45 10.03
C GLY A 191 19.55 30.44 11.17
N GLY A 192 20.50 30.08 12.02
CA GLY A 192 21.40 31.06 12.64
C GLY A 192 22.80 30.82 12.08
N PRO A 193 23.68 31.89 12.06
CA PRO A 193 25.05 31.75 11.58
C PRO A 193 25.78 30.67 12.36
N SER A 194 26.66 29.96 11.69
CA SER A 194 27.49 28.88 12.18
C SER A 194 28.35 29.30 13.37
N SER A 195 27.81 29.23 14.58
CA SER A 195 28.62 29.23 15.78
C SER A 195 28.74 27.79 16.30
N MET A 196 29.95 27.23 16.19
CA MET A 196 30.32 25.88 16.61
C MET A 196 30.29 25.67 18.14
N ALA A 197 29.61 26.51 18.94
CA ALA A 197 29.83 26.53 20.38
C ALA A 197 28.57 26.62 21.25
N SER A 198 27.40 26.19 20.80
CA SER A 198 26.31 26.07 21.78
C SER A 198 25.50 24.80 21.50
N GLY A 199 25.36 23.94 22.51
CA GLY A 199 24.60 22.71 22.50
C GLY A 199 23.19 22.96 21.96
N ARG A 200 22.96 22.60 20.70
CA ARG A 200 21.67 22.78 20.02
C ARG A 200 20.66 21.89 20.72
N GLN A 201 19.84 22.45 21.57
CA GLN A 201 18.64 21.77 22.06
C GLN A 201 17.75 21.48 20.85
N ARG A 202 17.71 20.21 20.46
CA ARG A 202 16.75 19.72 19.46
C ARG A 202 15.40 19.67 20.15
N GLN A 203 14.41 20.36 19.57
CA GLN A 203 13.04 20.27 20.06
C GLN A 203 12.29 19.22 19.30
N VAL A 204 11.60 18.33 20.01
CA VAL A 204 10.65 17.39 19.40
C VAL A 204 9.38 18.15 19.05
N ILE A 205 8.90 17.96 17.83
CA ILE A 205 7.61 18.45 17.37
C ILE A 205 6.69 17.27 17.08
N GLU A 206 5.40 17.50 17.26
CA GLU A 206 4.36 16.57 16.83
C GLU A 206 3.64 17.14 15.60
N LEU A 207 3.51 16.33 14.57
CA LEU A 207 2.88 16.68 13.31
C LEU A 207 1.67 15.77 13.12
N GLU A 208 0.48 16.32 12.99
CA GLU A 208 -0.70 15.52 12.67
C GLU A 208 -0.54 14.83 11.32
N GLY A 209 -0.88 13.54 11.27
CA GLY A 209 -0.69 12.69 10.11
C GLY A 209 0.73 12.13 9.94
N PHE A 210 0.94 11.38 8.89
CA PHE A 210 2.22 10.74 8.53
C PHE A 210 2.94 11.53 7.42
N PRO A 211 4.18 11.99 7.64
CA PRO A 211 4.94 12.68 6.60
C PRO A 211 5.70 11.66 5.73
N THR A 212 5.36 11.53 4.46
CA THR A 212 6.18 10.80 3.49
C THR A 212 7.33 11.68 3.03
N THR A 213 8.54 11.29 3.39
CA THR A 213 9.80 12.00 3.11
C THR A 213 10.85 11.01 2.60
N PRO A 214 11.96 11.49 2.00
CA PRO A 214 13.10 10.63 1.66
C PRO A 214 13.66 9.84 2.86
N ARG A 215 13.34 10.25 4.08
CA ARG A 215 13.77 9.59 5.33
C ARG A 215 12.77 8.55 5.81
N THR A 216 11.47 8.85 5.79
CA THR A 216 10.42 7.97 6.33
C THR A 216 10.00 6.88 5.33
N ARG A 217 9.88 7.22 4.03
CA ARG A 217 9.42 6.31 2.98
C ARG A 217 10.25 5.02 2.87
N PRO A 218 11.60 5.03 2.81
CA PRO A 218 12.36 3.78 2.72
C PRO A 218 12.19 2.89 3.96
N VAL A 219 12.06 3.49 5.14
CA VAL A 219 11.84 2.74 6.38
C VAL A 219 10.45 2.10 6.39
N ALA A 220 9.43 2.86 5.99
CA ALA A 220 8.06 2.40 5.91
C ALA A 220 7.91 1.25 4.90
N LEU A 221 8.53 1.38 3.72
CA LEU A 221 8.57 0.33 2.70
C LEU A 221 9.27 -0.95 3.19
N ASN A 222 10.38 -0.82 3.92
CA ASN A 222 11.05 -1.99 4.50
C ASN A 222 10.14 -2.71 5.50
N PHE A 223 9.40 -1.97 6.33
CA PHE A 223 8.45 -2.59 7.28
C PHE A 223 7.31 -3.30 6.57
N LEU A 224 6.81 -2.74 5.48
CA LEU A 224 5.81 -3.41 4.65
C LEU A 224 6.39 -4.66 3.98
N ASN A 225 7.61 -4.59 3.42
CA ASN A 225 8.26 -5.73 2.79
C ASN A 225 8.50 -6.88 3.77
N ASP A 226 8.97 -6.56 4.99
CA ASP A 226 9.10 -7.55 6.07
C ASP A 226 7.76 -8.22 6.38
N PHE A 227 6.66 -7.45 6.40
CA PHE A 227 5.34 -8.00 6.67
C PHE A 227 4.85 -8.91 5.52
N VAL A 228 4.97 -8.47 4.29
CA VAL A 228 4.62 -9.25 3.09
C VAL A 228 5.37 -10.58 3.06
N SER A 229 6.66 -10.55 3.40
CA SER A 229 7.52 -11.74 3.37
C SER A 229 7.19 -12.75 4.48
N ASN A 230 6.85 -12.27 5.68
CA ASN A 230 6.69 -13.15 6.84
C ASN A 230 5.23 -13.48 7.19
N TYR A 231 4.27 -12.62 6.79
CA TYR A 231 2.86 -12.74 7.17
C TYR A 231 1.90 -12.56 5.98
N PRO A 232 2.18 -13.16 4.79
CA PRO A 232 1.34 -12.96 3.61
C PRO A 232 -0.11 -13.41 3.83
N HIS A 233 -0.35 -14.41 4.69
CA HIS A 233 -1.66 -14.94 5.02
C HIS A 233 -2.58 -13.93 5.72
N LEU A 234 -2.04 -12.83 6.26
CA LEU A 234 -2.79 -11.75 6.90
C LEU A 234 -3.21 -10.63 5.91
N ILE A 235 -2.83 -10.72 4.65
CA ILE A 235 -3.17 -9.79 3.57
C ILE A 235 -4.40 -10.32 2.82
N PHE A 236 -5.44 -9.51 2.66
CA PHE A 236 -6.71 -9.94 2.03
C PHE A 236 -7.10 -9.13 0.80
N ASP A 237 -6.46 -8.00 0.54
CA ASP A 237 -6.78 -7.15 -0.60
C ASP A 237 -6.03 -7.59 -1.86
N GLU A 238 -6.79 -8.16 -2.80
CA GLU A 238 -6.25 -8.55 -4.11
C GLU A 238 -5.72 -7.36 -4.92
N GLN A 239 -6.30 -6.15 -4.75
CA GLN A 239 -5.83 -4.95 -5.43
C GLN A 239 -4.41 -4.58 -4.97
N PHE A 240 -4.15 -4.62 -3.66
CA PHE A 240 -2.81 -4.42 -3.15
C PHE A 240 -1.82 -5.46 -3.71
N ILE A 241 -2.20 -6.73 -3.75
CA ILE A 241 -1.33 -7.79 -4.30
C ILE A 241 -0.99 -7.48 -5.76
N ASN A 242 -1.97 -7.02 -6.56
CA ASN A 242 -1.73 -6.65 -7.96
C ASN A 242 -0.76 -5.47 -8.09
N GLU A 243 -0.93 -4.40 -7.31
CA GLU A 243 -0.03 -3.25 -7.31
C GLU A 243 1.37 -3.62 -6.78
N ALA A 244 1.46 -4.43 -5.72
CA ALA A 244 2.72 -4.91 -5.17
C ALA A 244 3.52 -5.78 -6.17
N MET A 245 2.85 -6.56 -7.03
CA MET A 245 3.50 -7.35 -8.07
C MET A 245 4.17 -6.50 -9.15
N VAL A 246 3.68 -5.29 -9.40
CA VAL A 246 4.24 -4.34 -10.38
C VAL A 246 5.02 -3.20 -9.72
N PHE A 247 5.26 -3.29 -8.42
CA PHE A 247 6.09 -2.34 -7.67
C PHE A 247 7.55 -2.77 -7.76
N VAL A 248 8.36 -1.96 -8.45
CA VAL A 248 9.73 -2.31 -8.87
C VAL A 248 10.75 -1.30 -8.36
N ARG A 249 12.03 -1.62 -8.49
CA ARG A 249 13.10 -0.61 -8.33
C ARG A 249 13.40 0.02 -9.69
N ASP A 250 13.38 1.34 -9.74
CA ASP A 250 13.82 2.08 -10.94
C ASP A 250 15.33 1.89 -11.19
N GLU A 251 15.85 2.49 -12.27
CA GLU A 251 17.27 2.45 -12.64
C GLU A 251 18.20 3.00 -11.55
N ARG A 252 17.68 3.83 -10.63
CA ARG A 252 18.42 4.38 -9.48
C ARG A 252 18.25 3.53 -8.22
N GLY A 253 17.52 2.41 -8.31
CA GLY A 253 17.21 1.53 -7.19
C GLY A 253 16.09 2.06 -6.27
N ILE A 254 15.35 3.10 -6.70
CA ILE A 254 14.26 3.69 -5.92
C ILE A 254 12.98 2.88 -6.17
N PRO A 255 12.32 2.36 -5.11
CA PRO A 255 11.08 1.63 -5.26
C PRO A 255 9.93 2.54 -5.72
N ALA A 256 9.21 2.14 -6.77
CA ALA A 256 8.05 2.85 -7.33
C ALA A 256 7.16 1.88 -8.12
N ALA A 257 5.94 2.29 -8.45
CA ALA A 257 5.12 1.58 -9.43
C ALA A 257 5.79 1.58 -10.81
N SER A 258 5.59 0.52 -11.57
CA SER A 258 5.99 0.49 -12.99
C SER A 258 5.27 1.59 -13.77
N PRO A 259 5.85 2.11 -14.87
CA PRO A 259 5.17 3.10 -15.69
C PRO A 259 3.76 2.67 -16.11
N GLY A 260 2.76 3.52 -15.87
CA GLY A 260 1.34 3.24 -16.14
C GLY A 260 0.67 2.33 -15.11
N ALA A 261 1.30 2.06 -13.96
CA ALA A 261 0.71 1.36 -12.83
C ALA A 261 0.58 2.32 -11.63
N HIS A 262 -0.32 1.96 -10.70
CA HIS A 262 -0.56 2.71 -9.46
C HIS A 262 0.15 2.03 -8.28
N ASP A 263 0.49 2.81 -7.24
CA ASP A 263 1.01 2.33 -5.96
C ASP A 263 0.24 2.90 -4.75
N ASP A 264 -0.96 3.39 -4.97
CA ASP A 264 -1.79 4.04 -3.95
C ASP A 264 -2.12 3.09 -2.79
N THR A 265 -2.47 1.83 -3.10
CA THR A 265 -2.75 0.83 -2.06
C THR A 265 -1.49 0.37 -1.34
N VAL A 266 -0.34 0.42 -2.00
CA VAL A 266 0.98 0.18 -1.38
C VAL A 266 1.29 1.32 -0.40
N SER A 267 0.96 2.57 -0.79
CA SER A 267 1.18 3.76 0.03
C SER A 267 0.41 3.71 1.35
N ALA A 268 -0.88 3.45 1.32
CA ALA A 268 -1.68 3.29 2.54
C ALA A 268 -1.09 2.22 3.49
N ARG A 269 -0.52 1.13 2.95
CA ARG A 269 0.05 0.03 3.73
C ARG A 269 1.41 0.33 4.33
N TRP A 270 2.31 1.02 3.63
CA TRP A 270 3.57 1.39 4.28
C TRP A 270 3.34 2.38 5.44
N ILE A 271 2.35 3.29 5.31
CA ILE A 271 1.93 4.17 6.40
C ILE A 271 1.42 3.34 7.58
N PHE A 272 0.51 2.40 7.32
CA PHE A 272 -0.03 1.49 8.33
C PHE A 272 1.09 0.76 9.07
N HIS A 273 2.00 0.08 8.38
CA HIS A 273 3.04 -0.74 9.01
C HIS A 273 4.09 0.10 9.73
N PHE A 274 4.39 1.30 9.25
CA PHE A 274 5.28 2.23 9.97
C PHE A 274 4.65 2.66 11.30
N VAL A 275 3.42 3.18 11.24
CA VAL A 275 2.72 3.67 12.43
C VAL A 275 2.46 2.55 13.42
N ARG A 276 2.09 1.37 12.94
CA ARG A 276 1.95 0.17 13.76
C ARG A 276 3.20 -0.11 14.59
N ARG A 277 4.39 -0.12 13.97
CA ARG A 277 5.65 -0.37 14.69
C ARG A 277 5.98 0.73 15.70
N VAL A 278 5.62 1.98 15.41
CA VAL A 278 5.77 3.09 16.37
C VAL A 278 4.85 2.89 17.58
N LEU A 279 3.58 2.58 17.35
CA LEU A 279 2.57 2.42 18.41
C LEU A 279 2.83 1.20 19.31
N LEU A 280 3.43 0.15 18.77
CA LEU A 280 3.85 -1.03 19.52
C LEU A 280 5.20 -0.86 20.22
N GLY A 281 5.86 0.30 20.06
CA GLY A 281 7.18 0.55 20.66
C GLY A 281 8.32 -0.21 19.99
N TRP A 282 8.08 -0.83 18.83
CA TRP A 282 9.11 -1.58 18.09
C TRP A 282 10.03 -0.69 17.26
N PHE A 283 9.65 0.56 17.10
CA PHE A 283 10.41 1.57 16.37
C PHE A 283 10.18 2.97 16.97
N ASP A 284 11.26 3.73 17.21
CA ASP A 284 11.19 5.13 17.61
C ASP A 284 11.77 6.02 16.49
N PRO A 285 10.94 6.86 15.85
CA PRO A 285 11.39 7.75 14.77
C PRO A 285 12.40 8.80 15.22
N LEU A 286 12.50 9.06 16.53
CA LEU A 286 13.42 10.04 17.11
C LEU A 286 14.83 9.48 17.39
N GLN A 287 14.99 8.17 17.46
CA GLN A 287 16.29 7.53 17.74
C GLN A 287 17.27 7.72 16.57
N THR A 288 18.53 7.82 16.91
CA THR A 288 19.61 7.88 15.94
C THR A 288 19.83 6.52 15.27
N ARG A 289 20.46 6.50 14.08
CA ARG A 289 20.63 5.28 13.26
C ARG A 289 21.28 4.09 14.00
N LYS A 290 22.05 4.34 15.06
CA LYS A 290 22.71 3.30 15.88
C LYS A 290 21.78 2.63 16.90
N GLU A 291 20.70 3.33 17.30
CA GLU A 291 19.79 2.88 18.36
C GLU A 291 18.46 2.34 17.84
N ARG A 292 18.24 2.41 16.50
CA ARG A 292 16.94 2.12 15.87
C ARG A 292 16.68 0.65 15.58
N TYR A 293 17.68 -0.19 15.62
CA TYR A 293 17.52 -1.60 15.28
C TYR A 293 17.44 -2.43 16.56
N ILE A 294 16.23 -2.86 16.90
CA ILE A 294 16.02 -3.93 17.87
C ILE A 294 15.76 -5.18 17.03
N PRO A 295 16.67 -6.17 17.02
CA PRO A 295 16.46 -7.43 16.33
C PRO A 295 15.19 -8.13 16.83
N ALA A 296 14.49 -8.81 15.93
CA ALA A 296 13.22 -9.48 16.26
C ALA A 296 13.36 -10.56 17.35
N ASP A 297 14.54 -11.12 17.53
CA ASP A 297 14.91 -12.10 18.55
C ASP A 297 14.99 -11.52 19.97
N GLN A 298 15.06 -10.19 20.12
CA GLN A 298 15.06 -9.50 21.43
C GLN A 298 13.65 -9.02 21.86
N LEU A 299 12.64 -9.23 21.02
CA LEU A 299 11.26 -8.82 21.30
C LEU A 299 10.41 -9.91 21.97
N VAL A 300 11.00 -11.08 22.25
CA VAL A 300 10.35 -12.21 22.94
C VAL A 300 11.05 -12.45 24.26
N SER A 301 10.67 -11.69 25.27
CA SER A 301 10.90 -12.02 26.68
C SER A 301 9.72 -11.58 27.52
#